data_12e3be0c6d48b671164830e967e269be
#
_entry.id   12e3be0c6d48b671164830e967e269be
#
_cell.length_a   1.000
_cell.length_b   1.000
_cell.length_c   1.000
_cell.angle_alpha   90.00
_cell.angle_beta   90.00
_cell.angle_gamma   90.00
#
_symmetry.space_group_name_H-M   'P 1'
#
loop_
_entity.id
_entity.type
_entity.pdbx_description
1 polymer ?
#
loop_
_entity_poly.entity_id
_entity_poly.type
_entity_poly.pdbx_seq_one_letter_code
_entity_poly.pdbx_strand_id
1 'polypeptide(L)'
;VAVSEDPLLLHWEKVGLLPIETDGSYAVFDPCIWKEDDGFYYALSGSASPQVEGGRNVRTEYLFRSADLRDWEYLHPLVKGDFDCIPGEDGACPYFWPIGDKHILLHYSHHSGGKYLIGRYDREAHRLLGLNGGSFNTPWINSSQLGGVHAPSAAPDGRGGLVTVFNLVEAFDGSCCRQIVSLPRRMTLCGPQGDELASAPAPELSCIRGDHLH
;
A
#
# COMPACT_ATOMS: atom_id res chain seq x y z
N VAL A 1 8.13 -17.35 -5.40
CA VAL A 1 7.80 -17.73 -4.02
C VAL A 1 9.04 -18.30 -3.35
N ALA A 2 9.25 -17.94 -2.12
CA ALA A 2 10.18 -18.56 -1.20
C ALA A 2 9.43 -18.95 0.08
N VAL A 3 9.86 -20.02 0.72
CA VAL A 3 9.29 -20.50 1.99
C VAL A 3 10.39 -20.60 3.03
N SER A 4 10.02 -20.40 4.29
CA SER A 4 10.91 -20.58 5.43
C SER A 4 10.19 -21.40 6.51
N GLU A 5 10.84 -22.43 7.01
CA GLU A 5 10.45 -23.15 8.22
C GLU A 5 11.15 -22.59 9.47
N ASP A 6 12.08 -21.65 9.26
CA ASP A 6 12.80 -20.96 10.34
C ASP A 6 11.91 -19.88 10.96
N PRO A 7 11.60 -19.94 12.27
CA PRO A 7 10.76 -18.94 12.93
C PRO A 7 11.39 -17.55 12.96
N LEU A 8 12.70 -17.42 12.76
CA LEU A 8 13.39 -16.13 12.64
C LEU A 8 13.51 -15.64 11.21
N LEU A 9 13.02 -16.42 10.23
CA LEU A 9 13.05 -16.10 8.79
C LEU A 9 14.46 -15.80 8.25
N LEU A 10 15.49 -16.44 8.79
CA LEU A 10 16.89 -16.26 8.37
C LEU A 10 17.27 -17.18 7.20
N HIS A 11 16.55 -18.30 7.05
CA HIS A 11 16.80 -19.29 6.01
C HIS A 11 15.57 -19.47 5.15
N TRP A 12 15.76 -19.35 3.84
CA TRP A 12 14.67 -19.41 2.86
C TRP A 12 14.99 -20.43 1.75
N GLU A 13 14.02 -21.23 1.40
CA GLU A 13 14.03 -22.07 0.21
C GLU A 13 13.24 -21.41 -0.91
N LYS A 14 13.85 -21.27 -2.09
CA LYS A 14 13.17 -20.76 -3.28
C LYS A 14 12.35 -21.90 -3.92
N VAL A 15 11.04 -21.78 -3.87
CA VAL A 15 10.11 -22.74 -4.47
C VAL A 15 10.00 -22.54 -5.98
N GLY A 16 9.89 -21.29 -6.44
CA GLY A 16 9.78 -20.94 -7.85
C GLY A 16 9.02 -19.66 -8.12
N LEU A 17 8.73 -19.43 -9.39
CA LEU A 17 7.83 -18.37 -9.83
C LEU A 17 6.39 -18.90 -9.77
N LEU A 18 5.45 -18.04 -9.42
CA LEU A 18 4.02 -18.33 -9.61
C LEU A 18 3.64 -17.87 -11.01
N PRO A 19 3.21 -18.78 -11.89
CA PRO A 19 2.65 -18.40 -13.16
C PRO A 19 1.29 -17.74 -12.91
N ILE A 20 1.15 -16.48 -13.25
CA ILE A 20 -0.13 -15.78 -13.29
C ILE A 20 -0.39 -15.50 -14.76
N GLU A 21 -1.35 -16.21 -15.33
CA GLU A 21 -1.79 -15.97 -16.69
C GLU A 21 -2.58 -14.66 -16.72
N THR A 22 -2.29 -13.79 -17.67
CA THR A 22 -3.01 -12.55 -17.91
C THR A 22 -3.47 -12.48 -19.35
N ASP A 23 -4.69 -12.02 -19.56
CA ASP A 23 -5.25 -11.69 -20.87
C ASP A 23 -4.90 -10.24 -21.30
N GLY A 24 -4.08 -9.56 -20.51
CA GLY A 24 -3.71 -8.16 -20.74
C GLY A 24 -4.63 -7.15 -20.05
N SER A 25 -5.69 -7.60 -19.39
CA SER A 25 -6.61 -6.71 -18.64
C SER A 25 -6.08 -6.30 -17.28
N TYR A 26 -5.07 -6.98 -16.78
CA TYR A 26 -4.39 -6.71 -15.53
C TYR A 26 -2.90 -7.10 -15.60
N ALA A 27 -2.13 -6.60 -14.64
CA ALA A 27 -0.74 -6.97 -14.44
C ALA A 27 -0.47 -7.19 -12.94
N VAL A 28 0.68 -7.76 -12.60
CA VAL A 28 1.05 -8.06 -11.21
C VAL A 28 2.34 -7.35 -10.88
N PHE A 29 2.26 -6.45 -9.87
CA PHE A 29 3.38 -5.75 -9.26
C PHE A 29 3.20 -5.76 -7.74
N ASP A 30 4.28 -5.88 -6.99
CA ASP A 30 4.38 -5.60 -5.55
C ASP A 30 3.18 -6.08 -4.70
N PRO A 31 2.84 -7.37 -4.68
CA PRO A 31 1.60 -7.81 -4.07
C PRO A 31 1.58 -7.64 -2.56
N CYS A 32 0.47 -7.11 -2.02
CA CYS A 32 0.10 -7.20 -0.62
C CYS A 32 -0.80 -8.42 -0.43
N ILE A 33 -0.46 -9.31 0.49
CA ILE A 33 -1.19 -10.57 0.71
C ILE A 33 -1.72 -10.61 2.14
N TRP A 34 -2.98 -11.04 2.30
CA TRP A 34 -3.59 -11.30 3.60
C TRP A 34 -4.48 -12.54 3.55
N LYS A 35 -4.89 -13.03 4.71
CA LYS A 35 -5.84 -14.12 4.84
C LYS A 35 -7.14 -13.61 5.43
N GLU A 36 -8.27 -14.00 4.85
CA GLU A 36 -9.60 -13.69 5.37
C GLU A 36 -10.16 -14.86 6.21
N ASP A 37 -11.25 -14.55 6.93
CA ASP A 37 -11.93 -15.51 7.80
C ASP A 37 -12.65 -16.63 7.03
N ASP A 38 -12.88 -16.44 5.72
CA ASP A 38 -13.40 -17.48 4.81
C ASP A 38 -12.37 -18.57 4.48
N GLY A 39 -11.13 -18.41 4.98
CA GLY A 39 -10.04 -19.35 4.81
C GLY A 39 -9.19 -19.13 3.56
N PHE A 40 -9.58 -18.23 2.67
CA PHE A 40 -8.82 -17.89 1.47
C PHE A 40 -7.75 -16.84 1.74
N TYR A 41 -6.72 -16.86 0.90
CA TYR A 41 -5.73 -15.80 0.79
C TYR A 41 -6.16 -14.85 -0.32
N TYR A 42 -5.97 -13.58 -0.06
CA TYR A 42 -6.20 -12.51 -1.02
C TYR A 42 -4.89 -11.79 -1.31
N ALA A 43 -4.70 -11.39 -2.55
CA ALA A 43 -3.57 -10.58 -2.95
C ALA A 43 -4.07 -9.36 -3.70
N LEU A 44 -3.50 -8.21 -3.36
CA LEU A 44 -3.73 -6.96 -4.04
C LEU A 44 -2.47 -6.57 -4.77
N SER A 45 -2.57 -6.32 -6.07
CA SER A 45 -1.44 -5.96 -6.90
C SER A 45 -1.73 -4.71 -7.69
N GLY A 46 -0.82 -3.75 -7.67
CA GLY A 46 -0.90 -2.55 -8.49
C GLY A 46 -0.55 -2.82 -9.94
N SER A 47 -1.02 -1.96 -10.80
CA SER A 47 -0.64 -1.90 -12.22
C SER A 47 -0.92 -0.52 -12.77
N ALA A 48 -0.43 -0.22 -13.97
CA ALA A 48 -0.79 0.99 -14.68
C ALA A 48 -2.30 1.05 -14.92
N SER A 49 -2.92 2.16 -14.55
CA SER A 49 -4.33 2.40 -14.83
C SER A 49 -4.56 2.43 -16.35
N PRO A 50 -5.55 1.71 -16.88
CA PRO A 50 -5.91 1.88 -18.28
C PRO A 50 -6.35 3.34 -18.51
N GLN A 51 -5.96 3.92 -19.64
CA GLN A 51 -6.44 5.23 -20.06
C GLN A 51 -7.95 5.11 -20.36
N VAL A 52 -8.78 5.66 -19.49
CA VAL A 52 -10.22 5.73 -19.68
C VAL A 52 -10.56 7.17 -20.04
N GLU A 53 -11.08 7.39 -21.24
CA GLU A 53 -11.51 8.71 -21.71
C GLU A 53 -12.56 9.29 -20.75
N GLY A 54 -12.22 10.38 -20.06
CA GLY A 54 -13.09 11.06 -19.11
C GLY A 54 -13.31 10.35 -17.77
N GLY A 55 -12.65 9.22 -17.52
CA GLY A 55 -12.83 8.44 -16.30
C GLY A 55 -11.85 8.82 -15.21
N ARG A 56 -12.36 8.96 -13.99
CA ARG A 56 -11.56 8.97 -12.77
C ARG A 56 -11.84 7.66 -12.05
N ASN A 57 -10.96 6.70 -12.12
CA ASN A 57 -11.13 5.51 -11.32
C ASN A 57 -9.79 4.94 -10.87
N VAL A 58 -9.78 4.40 -9.68
CA VAL A 58 -8.64 3.68 -9.09
C VAL A 58 -8.78 2.22 -9.52
N ARG A 59 -8.39 1.92 -10.75
CA ARG A 59 -8.35 0.54 -11.29
C ARG A 59 -6.94 0.00 -11.30
N THR A 60 -6.07 0.61 -10.55
CA THR A 60 -4.67 0.27 -10.47
C THR A 60 -4.40 -0.91 -9.54
N GLU A 61 -5.33 -1.24 -8.64
CA GLU A 61 -5.21 -2.32 -7.67
C GLU A 61 -6.15 -3.47 -8.02
N TYR A 62 -5.57 -4.55 -8.49
CA TYR A 62 -6.25 -5.77 -8.90
C TYR A 62 -6.26 -6.80 -7.78
N LEU A 63 -7.44 -7.35 -7.49
CA LEU A 63 -7.64 -8.32 -6.44
C LEU A 63 -7.60 -9.74 -6.99
N PHE A 64 -6.83 -10.57 -6.31
CA PHE A 64 -6.68 -12.00 -6.58
C PHE A 64 -7.06 -12.80 -5.34
N ARG A 65 -7.43 -14.06 -5.54
CA ARG A 65 -7.74 -15.01 -4.49
C ARG A 65 -7.00 -16.33 -4.69
N SER A 66 -6.60 -16.98 -3.60
CA SER A 66 -5.99 -18.30 -3.61
C SER A 66 -6.41 -19.12 -2.38
N ALA A 67 -6.56 -20.42 -2.54
CA ALA A 67 -6.77 -21.35 -1.43
C ALA A 67 -5.46 -21.83 -0.80
N ASP A 68 -4.33 -21.77 -1.53
CA ASP A 68 -3.09 -22.49 -1.19
C ASP A 68 -1.80 -21.66 -1.40
N LEU A 69 -1.91 -20.38 -1.79
CA LEU A 69 -0.81 -19.49 -2.16
C LEU A 69 -0.04 -19.90 -3.42
N ARG A 70 -0.54 -20.85 -4.19
CA ARG A 70 0.08 -21.35 -5.42
C ARG A 70 -0.76 -21.00 -6.64
N ASP A 71 -2.03 -21.35 -6.61
CA ASP A 71 -2.97 -21.07 -7.68
C ASP A 71 -3.77 -19.82 -7.35
N TRP A 72 -3.65 -18.79 -8.19
CA TRP A 72 -4.28 -17.50 -8.00
C TRP A 72 -5.31 -17.21 -9.08
N GLU A 73 -6.50 -16.84 -8.65
CA GLU A 73 -7.60 -16.42 -9.49
C GLU A 73 -7.73 -14.90 -9.44
N TYR A 74 -7.72 -14.24 -10.59
CA TYR A 74 -8.08 -12.84 -10.68
C TYR A 74 -9.58 -12.67 -10.46
N LEU A 75 -9.97 -11.76 -9.58
CA LEU A 75 -11.37 -11.49 -9.29
C LEU A 75 -11.83 -10.22 -10.02
N HIS A 76 -11.30 -9.08 -9.63
CA HIS A 76 -11.71 -7.76 -10.12
C HIS A 76 -10.83 -6.66 -9.49
N PRO A 77 -10.94 -5.39 -9.94
CA PRO A 77 -10.36 -4.26 -9.20
C PRO A 77 -10.96 -4.15 -7.79
N LEU A 78 -10.13 -3.85 -6.78
CA LEU A 78 -10.57 -3.74 -5.37
C LEU A 78 -11.57 -2.59 -5.17
N VAL A 79 -11.25 -1.41 -5.71
CA VAL A 79 -12.03 -0.20 -5.46
C VAL A 79 -13.27 -0.17 -6.36
N LYS A 80 -14.42 0.15 -5.76
CA LYS A 80 -15.67 0.39 -6.48
C LYS A 80 -15.95 1.89 -6.54
N GLY A 81 -16.20 2.39 -7.73
CA GLY A 81 -16.51 3.79 -7.99
C GLY A 81 -15.33 4.56 -8.58
N ASP A 82 -15.58 5.86 -8.80
CA ASP A 82 -14.58 6.77 -9.34
C ASP A 82 -13.95 7.55 -8.20
N PHE A 83 -12.61 7.62 -8.22
CA PHE A 83 -11.82 8.40 -7.30
C PHE A 83 -10.83 9.26 -8.07
N ASP A 84 -10.26 10.25 -7.39
CA ASP A 84 -9.24 11.11 -7.96
C ASP A 84 -7.97 10.30 -8.25
N CYS A 85 -7.85 9.82 -9.47
CA CYS A 85 -6.62 9.27 -10.02
C CYS A 85 -6.28 9.97 -11.33
N ILE A 86 -5.01 10.05 -11.64
CA ILE A 86 -4.52 10.58 -12.90
C ILE A 86 -4.45 9.40 -13.88
N PRO A 87 -4.96 9.55 -15.12
CA PRO A 87 -4.80 8.51 -16.13
C PRO A 87 -3.33 8.10 -16.27
N GLY A 88 -3.06 6.80 -16.24
CA GLY A 88 -1.70 6.26 -16.29
C GLY A 88 -1.02 6.09 -14.93
N GLU A 89 -1.68 6.39 -13.81
CA GLU A 89 -1.18 6.02 -12.48
C GLU A 89 -1.05 4.49 -12.35
N ASP A 90 -0.04 4.05 -11.61
CA ASP A 90 0.35 2.66 -11.56
C ASP A 90 0.06 1.94 -10.24
N GLY A 91 -0.41 2.64 -9.21
CA GLY A 91 -0.83 2.02 -7.94
C GLY A 91 0.21 1.10 -7.30
N ALA A 92 1.51 1.42 -7.46
CA ALA A 92 2.59 0.58 -6.99
C ALA A 92 2.60 0.42 -5.46
N CYS A 93 3.20 -0.68 -4.97
CA CYS A 93 3.37 -0.99 -3.55
C CYS A 93 2.07 -0.84 -2.75
N PRO A 94 0.96 -1.49 -3.14
CA PRO A 94 -0.30 -1.37 -2.42
C PRO A 94 -0.22 -2.05 -1.06
N TYR A 95 -0.87 -1.45 -0.06
CA TYR A 95 -1.15 -2.04 1.25
C TYR A 95 -2.61 -1.86 1.59
N PHE A 96 -3.27 -2.94 1.95
CA PHE A 96 -4.69 -2.94 2.29
C PHE A 96 -4.89 -3.52 3.68
N TRP A 97 -5.31 -2.68 4.63
CA TRP A 97 -5.42 -3.05 6.03
C TRP A 97 -6.64 -2.46 6.72
N PRO A 98 -7.16 -3.13 7.76
CA PRO A 98 -8.13 -2.51 8.65
C PRO A 98 -7.49 -1.33 9.41
N ILE A 99 -8.25 -0.26 9.60
CA ILE A 99 -7.88 0.91 10.39
C ILE A 99 -9.11 1.46 11.09
N GLY A 100 -9.12 1.46 12.44
CA GLY A 100 -10.31 1.77 13.21
C GLY A 100 -11.47 0.83 12.84
N ASP A 101 -12.60 1.42 12.47
CA ASP A 101 -13.81 0.73 11.98
C ASP A 101 -13.89 0.63 10.45
N LYS A 102 -12.84 1.02 9.75
CA LYS A 102 -12.75 1.09 8.29
C LYS A 102 -11.58 0.28 7.76
N HIS A 103 -11.33 0.42 6.46
CA HIS A 103 -10.14 -0.07 5.80
C HIS A 103 -9.44 1.08 5.08
N ILE A 104 -8.14 0.94 4.94
CA ILE A 104 -7.30 1.86 4.18
C ILE A 104 -6.56 1.10 3.09
N LEU A 105 -6.57 1.66 1.90
CA LEU A 105 -5.69 1.32 0.81
C LEU A 105 -4.60 2.39 0.77
N LEU A 106 -3.34 1.99 0.92
CA LEU A 106 -2.18 2.82 0.64
C LEU A 106 -1.59 2.35 -0.67
N HIS A 107 -1.21 3.27 -1.52
CA HIS A 107 -0.46 2.95 -2.73
C HIS A 107 0.46 4.11 -3.13
N TYR A 108 1.32 3.83 -4.09
CA TYR A 108 2.26 4.80 -4.59
C TYR A 108 2.10 4.96 -6.10
N SER A 109 2.04 6.20 -6.55
CA SER A 109 2.06 6.53 -7.97
C SER A 109 3.40 7.14 -8.35
N HIS A 110 4.04 6.60 -9.38
CA HIS A 110 5.26 7.20 -9.94
C HIS A 110 5.00 8.57 -10.58
N HIS A 111 3.74 8.93 -10.81
CA HIS A 111 3.35 10.21 -11.39
C HIS A 111 2.96 11.26 -10.33
N SER A 112 2.29 10.85 -9.26
CA SER A 112 1.67 11.78 -8.30
C SER A 112 2.02 11.49 -6.85
N GLY A 113 2.88 10.50 -6.57
CA GLY A 113 3.37 10.17 -5.23
C GLY A 113 2.44 9.27 -4.42
N GLY A 114 2.61 9.28 -3.10
CA GLY A 114 1.88 8.42 -2.19
C GLY A 114 0.43 8.84 -1.98
N LYS A 115 -0.45 7.89 -2.07
CA LYS A 115 -1.91 8.06 -1.99
C LYS A 115 -2.50 7.15 -0.94
N TYR A 116 -3.64 7.56 -0.41
CA TYR A 116 -4.47 6.70 0.42
C TYR A 116 -5.94 6.84 0.04
N LEU A 117 -6.68 5.77 0.29
CA LEU A 117 -8.13 5.73 0.21
C LEU A 117 -8.67 5.03 1.45
N ILE A 118 -9.51 5.73 2.20
CA ILE A 118 -10.23 5.20 3.37
C ILE A 118 -11.63 4.84 2.93
N GLY A 119 -12.11 3.66 3.34
CA GLY A 119 -13.42 3.19 2.93
C GLY A 119 -13.97 2.07 3.80
N ARG A 120 -15.17 1.63 3.45
CA ARG A 120 -15.77 0.42 4.01
C ARG A 120 -15.47 -0.76 3.11
N TYR A 121 -14.96 -1.83 3.69
CA TYR A 121 -14.73 -3.07 2.96
C TYR A 121 -15.98 -3.94 3.02
N ASP A 122 -16.55 -4.16 1.84
CA ASP A 122 -17.63 -5.12 1.64
C ASP A 122 -17.00 -6.52 1.51
N ARG A 123 -17.13 -7.35 2.56
CA ARG A 123 -16.52 -8.67 2.62
C ARG A 123 -17.22 -9.71 1.74
N GLU A 124 -18.49 -9.48 1.37
CA GLU A 124 -19.19 -10.41 0.47
C GLU A 124 -18.79 -10.16 -0.99
N ALA A 125 -18.69 -8.90 -1.38
CA ALA A 125 -18.28 -8.51 -2.72
C ALA A 125 -16.78 -8.34 -2.89
N HIS A 126 -16.00 -8.39 -1.80
CA HIS A 126 -14.57 -8.07 -1.75
C HIS A 126 -14.23 -6.73 -2.42
N ARG A 127 -15.00 -5.70 -2.06
CA ARG A 127 -14.89 -4.36 -2.63
C ARG A 127 -14.64 -3.30 -1.56
N LEU A 128 -13.73 -2.38 -1.85
CA LEU A 128 -13.57 -1.17 -1.06
C LEU A 128 -14.51 -0.09 -1.60
N LEU A 129 -15.45 0.33 -0.74
CA LEU A 129 -16.34 1.45 -0.99
C LEU A 129 -15.69 2.70 -0.39
N GLY A 130 -15.06 3.51 -1.22
CA GLY A 130 -14.33 4.68 -0.79
C GLY A 130 -15.22 5.73 -0.13
N LEU A 131 -14.69 6.36 0.90
CA LEU A 131 -15.32 7.47 1.64
C LEU A 131 -14.48 8.74 1.52
N ASN A 132 -13.17 8.63 1.72
CA ASN A 132 -12.24 9.76 1.65
C ASN A 132 -10.87 9.29 1.16
N GLY A 133 -10.15 10.14 0.47
CA GLY A 133 -8.83 9.85 -0.04
C GLY A 133 -7.96 11.08 -0.14
N GLY A 134 -6.66 10.87 -0.29
CA GLY A 134 -5.71 11.95 -0.41
C GLY A 134 -4.28 11.47 -0.62
N SER A 135 -3.35 12.40 -0.45
CA SER A 135 -1.92 12.12 -0.53
C SER A 135 -1.29 12.16 0.86
N PHE A 136 -0.35 11.25 1.13
CA PHE A 136 0.42 11.27 2.37
C PHE A 136 1.81 11.92 2.21
N ASN A 137 2.14 12.40 1.03
CA ASN A 137 3.32 13.22 0.77
C ASN A 137 2.93 14.55 0.11
N THR A 138 3.87 15.48 0.03
CA THR A 138 3.63 16.80 -0.56
C THR A 138 3.55 16.70 -2.08
N PRO A 139 2.57 17.37 -2.73
CA PRO A 139 2.28 17.20 -4.16
C PRO A 139 3.40 17.59 -5.14
N TRP A 140 4.30 18.48 -4.75
CA TRP A 140 5.41 18.93 -5.62
C TRP A 140 6.69 18.10 -5.50
N ILE A 141 6.70 17.11 -4.65
CA ILE A 141 7.79 16.16 -4.58
C ILE A 141 7.45 15.02 -5.53
N ASN A 142 7.69 15.27 -6.81
CA ASN A 142 7.64 14.21 -7.79
C ASN A 142 8.82 13.28 -7.53
N SER A 143 8.50 12.10 -7.17
CA SER A 143 9.31 11.09 -6.56
C SER A 143 10.53 10.63 -7.34
N SER A 144 10.53 10.75 -8.65
CA SER A 144 11.59 10.17 -9.47
C SER A 144 12.76 11.11 -9.74
N GLN A 145 12.61 12.41 -9.50
CA GLN A 145 13.62 13.39 -9.92
C GLN A 145 14.11 14.34 -8.82
N LEU A 146 13.34 14.58 -7.78
CA LEU A 146 13.64 15.62 -6.77
C LEU A 146 13.71 15.11 -5.34
N GLY A 147 13.68 13.79 -5.15
CA GLY A 147 13.60 13.21 -3.82
C GLY A 147 12.17 13.17 -3.28
N GLY A 148 12.00 12.76 -2.04
CA GLY A 148 10.70 12.72 -1.37
C GLY A 148 10.39 11.41 -0.68
N VAL A 149 9.12 11.26 -0.33
CA VAL A 149 8.59 10.08 0.35
C VAL A 149 8.07 9.11 -0.69
N HIS A 150 8.76 7.99 -0.81
CA HIS A 150 8.38 6.89 -1.69
C HIS A 150 7.60 5.82 -0.94
N ALA A 151 7.12 4.87 -1.70
CA ALA A 151 6.49 3.61 -1.35
C ALA A 151 6.36 3.33 0.16
N PRO A 152 5.15 3.26 0.70
CA PRO A 152 4.93 2.85 2.09
C PRO A 152 5.28 1.38 2.27
N SER A 153 5.67 1.03 3.50
CA SER A 153 5.52 -0.32 4.04
C SER A 153 4.67 -0.19 5.29
N ALA A 154 3.57 -0.91 5.36
CA ALA A 154 2.58 -0.73 6.42
C ALA A 154 2.11 -2.08 6.98
N ALA A 155 1.88 -2.12 8.29
CA ALA A 155 1.29 -3.26 8.99
C ALA A 155 0.35 -2.78 10.11
N PRO A 156 -0.68 -3.55 10.48
CA PRO A 156 -1.52 -3.24 11.63
C PRO A 156 -0.69 -3.14 12.92
N ASP A 157 -0.98 -2.14 13.76
CA ASP A 157 -0.30 -1.92 15.04
C ASP A 157 -0.90 -2.71 16.22
N GLY A 158 -1.95 -3.50 15.96
CA GLY A 158 -2.70 -4.23 16.98
C GLY A 158 -3.58 -3.34 17.87
N ARG A 159 -3.68 -2.03 17.60
CA ARG A 159 -4.43 -1.03 18.38
C ARG A 159 -5.39 -0.22 17.51
N GLY A 160 -5.76 -0.75 16.36
CA GLY A 160 -6.67 -0.11 15.41
C GLY A 160 -6.02 0.94 14.51
N GLY A 161 -4.71 1.05 14.51
CA GLY A 161 -3.93 1.87 13.59
C GLY A 161 -2.96 1.04 12.76
N LEU A 162 -2.08 1.72 12.05
CA LEU A 162 -0.98 1.13 11.28
C LEU A 162 0.36 1.68 11.76
N VAL A 163 1.38 0.83 11.79
CA VAL A 163 2.78 1.26 11.78
C VAL A 163 3.23 1.32 10.33
N THR A 164 3.82 2.44 9.95
CA THR A 164 4.24 2.70 8.56
C THR A 164 5.68 3.21 8.55
N VAL A 165 6.46 2.72 7.62
CA VAL A 165 7.77 3.26 7.25
C VAL A 165 7.75 3.64 5.77
N PHE A 166 8.58 4.59 5.40
CA PHE A 166 8.69 5.09 4.04
C PHE A 166 10.13 5.04 3.57
N ASN A 167 10.31 4.86 2.28
CA ASN A 167 11.58 5.08 1.65
C ASN A 167 11.74 6.59 1.37
N LEU A 168 12.71 7.23 2.01
CA LEU A 168 13.04 8.62 1.81
C LEU A 168 14.18 8.72 0.80
N VAL A 169 13.94 9.41 -0.29
CA VAL A 169 14.90 9.63 -1.36
C VAL A 169 15.33 11.09 -1.35
N GLU A 170 16.62 11.35 -1.21
CA GLU A 170 17.17 12.70 -1.38
C GLU A 170 17.23 13.08 -2.86
N ALA A 171 17.21 14.39 -3.13
CA ALA A 171 17.32 14.92 -4.46
C ALA A 171 18.57 14.40 -5.18
N PHE A 172 18.41 14.06 -6.45
CA PHE A 172 19.51 13.61 -7.30
C PHE A 172 20.41 14.80 -7.68
N ASP A 173 21.63 14.82 -7.20
CA ASP A 173 22.67 15.73 -7.68
C ASP A 173 23.59 15.09 -8.76
N GLY A 174 23.22 13.90 -9.20
CA GLY A 174 23.95 13.12 -10.21
C GLY A 174 25.13 12.30 -9.67
N SER A 175 25.49 12.41 -8.39
CA SER A 175 26.67 11.72 -7.82
C SER A 175 26.33 10.45 -7.05
N CYS A 176 25.19 10.39 -6.35
CA CYS A 176 24.70 9.17 -5.69
C CYS A 176 23.21 9.29 -5.35
N CYS A 177 22.54 8.15 -5.39
CA CYS A 177 21.19 8.01 -4.84
C CYS A 177 21.30 7.79 -3.34
N ARG A 178 20.84 8.75 -2.53
CA ARG A 178 20.76 8.59 -1.08
C ARG A 178 19.33 8.21 -0.72
N GLN A 179 19.20 7.01 -0.20
CA GLN A 179 17.93 6.50 0.28
C GLN A 179 18.07 6.06 1.73
N ILE A 180 17.09 6.41 2.54
CA ILE A 180 16.98 5.95 3.91
C ILE A 180 15.54 5.51 4.20
N VAL A 181 15.39 4.54 5.09
CA VAL A 181 14.08 4.22 5.64
C VAL A 181 13.72 5.26 6.69
N SER A 182 12.52 5.81 6.63
CA SER A 182 12.03 6.75 7.63
C SER A 182 11.95 6.13 9.02
N LEU A 183 11.95 6.96 10.05
CA LEU A 183 11.48 6.51 11.36
C LEU A 183 10.03 6.03 11.25
N PRO A 184 9.63 4.99 12.04
CA PRO A 184 8.29 4.48 12.01
C PRO A 184 7.26 5.56 12.43
N ARG A 185 6.17 5.60 11.72
CA ARG A 185 5.03 6.46 12.01
C ARG A 185 3.80 5.62 12.32
N ARG A 186 2.97 6.12 13.20
CA ARG A 186 1.66 5.57 13.45
C ARG A 186 0.62 6.34 12.66
N MET A 187 -0.18 5.63 11.88
CA MET A 187 -1.35 6.16 11.17
C MET A 187 -2.63 5.74 11.90
N THR A 188 -3.55 6.68 12.04
CA THR A 188 -4.86 6.47 12.68
C THR A 188 -5.92 7.27 11.96
N LEU A 189 -7.19 6.93 12.17
CA LEU A 189 -8.29 7.74 11.72
C LEU A 189 -8.53 8.93 12.67
N CYS A 190 -8.94 10.05 12.09
CA CYS A 190 -9.35 11.26 12.80
C CYS A 190 -10.49 11.95 12.07
N GLY A 191 -10.82 13.17 12.49
CA GLY A 191 -11.92 13.96 11.93
C GLY A 191 -13.29 13.58 12.49
N PRO A 192 -14.33 14.40 12.21
CA PRO A 192 -15.66 14.23 12.78
C PRO A 192 -16.36 12.94 12.36
N GLN A 193 -16.03 12.42 11.18
CA GLN A 193 -16.59 11.17 10.63
C GLN A 193 -15.61 10.00 10.72
N GLY A 194 -14.42 10.21 11.29
CA GLY A 194 -13.38 9.19 11.40
C GLY A 194 -12.92 8.67 10.04
N ASP A 195 -12.85 9.52 9.03
CA ASP A 195 -12.45 9.19 7.66
C ASP A 195 -11.28 10.06 7.16
N GLU A 196 -10.66 10.82 8.05
CA GLU A 196 -9.43 11.54 7.79
C GLU A 196 -8.22 10.76 8.32
N LEU A 197 -7.08 10.89 7.65
CA LEU A 197 -5.84 10.21 8.04
C LEU A 197 -4.96 11.14 8.88
N ALA A 198 -4.68 10.72 10.11
CA ALA A 198 -3.63 11.30 10.95
C ALA A 198 -2.36 10.46 10.89
N SER A 199 -1.19 11.11 10.87
CA SER A 199 0.10 10.45 10.91
C SER A 199 1.02 11.16 11.90
N ALA A 200 1.55 10.41 12.86
CA ALA A 200 2.47 10.90 13.89
C ALA A 200 3.66 9.95 14.06
N PRO A 201 4.80 10.39 14.62
CA PRO A 201 5.86 9.47 15.01
C PRO A 201 5.31 8.34 15.90
N ALA A 202 5.78 7.11 15.67
CA ALA A 202 5.35 5.99 16.49
C ALA A 202 5.73 6.25 17.98
N PRO A 203 4.83 5.99 18.95
CA PRO A 203 5.09 6.26 20.36
C PRO A 203 6.33 5.55 20.90
N GLU A 204 6.64 4.39 20.36
CA GLU A 204 7.79 3.55 20.72
C GLU A 204 9.13 4.26 20.47
N LEU A 205 9.17 5.26 19.59
CA LEU A 205 10.38 6.07 19.36
C LEU A 205 10.82 6.85 20.60
N SER A 206 9.95 7.04 21.59
CA SER A 206 10.31 7.70 22.85
C SER A 206 11.40 6.92 23.62
N CYS A 207 11.48 5.60 23.47
CA CYS A 207 12.46 4.77 24.17
C CYS A 207 13.89 4.94 23.63
N ILE A 208 14.05 5.48 22.42
CA ILE A 208 15.40 5.74 21.83
C ILE A 208 15.80 7.22 21.93
N ARG A 209 14.99 8.05 22.58
CA ARG A 209 15.39 9.44 22.87
C ARG A 209 16.42 9.46 23.96
N GLY A 210 17.57 10.08 23.69
CA GLY A 210 18.55 10.46 24.70
C GLY A 210 18.17 11.76 25.42
N ASP A 211 19.08 12.21 26.29
CA ASP A 211 18.96 13.51 26.97
C ASP A 211 18.94 14.66 25.96
N HIS A 212 18.19 15.71 26.26
CA HIS A 212 18.26 16.94 25.50
C HIS A 212 19.68 17.53 25.58
N LEU A 213 20.33 17.60 24.44
CA LEU A 213 21.57 18.40 24.32
C LEU A 213 21.14 19.87 24.18
N HIS A 214 21.58 20.71 25.12
CA HIS A 214 21.38 22.15 25.11
C HIS A 214 22.41 22.85 24.24
#